data_c84a27248e82d94c372e9ac61dd0f21f
#
_entry.id   c84a27248e82d94c372e9ac61dd0f21f
#
_cell.length_a   1.000
_cell.length_b   1.000
_cell.length_c   1.000
_cell.angle_alpha   90.00
_cell.angle_beta   90.00
_cell.angle_gamma   90.00
#
_symmetry.space_group_name_H-M   'P 1'
#
loop_
_entity.id
_entity.type
_entity.pdbx_description
1 polymer ?
#
loop_
_entity_poly.entity_id
_entity_poly.type
_entity_poly.pdbx_seq_one_letter_code
_entity_poly.pdbx_strand_id
1 'polypeptide(L)'
;MPGVVLVHGNPETAAIWQPLIEVLGTAGVETLSPPGFGAPVPDGFGATADDYAAWLAGELDTGREPVDLVGHDWGGGHVARVAIERPDLIRSWAIDVGGCLAPDYVWHDLAQVWQTPGAGESAIAGMLATPVAERAAQYEALGMTPDIAKAVAAAADEAMGRCILALYRSAAQPAMARLGEQLGTAAADR
;
A
#
# COMPACT_ATOMS: atom_id res chain seq x y z
N MET A 1 -4.71 -15.05 20.61
CA MET A 1 -5.50 -15.22 19.37
C MET A 1 -4.64 -14.70 18.24
N PRO A 2 -4.63 -15.35 17.07
CA PRO A 2 -3.92 -14.80 15.93
C PRO A 2 -4.43 -13.38 15.67
N GLY A 3 -3.51 -12.44 15.48
CA GLY A 3 -3.86 -11.04 15.27
C GLY A 3 -4.38 -10.77 13.87
N VAL A 4 -5.09 -9.66 13.71
CA VAL A 4 -5.40 -9.08 12.40
C VAL A 4 -4.34 -8.01 12.12
N VAL A 5 -3.74 -8.05 10.94
CA VAL A 5 -2.77 -7.05 10.48
C VAL A 5 -3.35 -6.30 9.30
N LEU A 6 -3.38 -4.97 9.39
CA LEU A 6 -3.92 -4.08 8.37
C LEU A 6 -2.77 -3.30 7.71
N VAL A 7 -2.69 -3.34 6.39
CA VAL A 7 -1.66 -2.66 5.59
C VAL A 7 -2.34 -1.70 4.62
N HIS A 8 -2.04 -0.42 4.75
CA HIS A 8 -2.59 0.62 3.87
C HIS A 8 -1.75 0.81 2.60
N GLY A 9 -2.22 1.64 1.70
CA GLY A 9 -1.57 1.95 0.44
C GLY A 9 -1.01 3.36 0.35
N ASN A 10 -1.13 3.94 -0.82
CA ASN A 10 -0.47 5.15 -1.26
C ASN A 10 -1.50 6.19 -1.79
N PRO A 11 -1.39 7.45 -1.41
CA PRO A 11 -0.43 8.12 -0.50
C PRO A 11 -0.93 8.24 0.94
N GLU A 12 -1.31 7.14 1.54
CA GLU A 12 -2.00 7.08 2.82
C GLU A 12 -1.06 6.93 4.02
N THR A 13 -1.66 6.78 5.19
CA THR A 13 -1.01 6.38 6.44
C THR A 13 -1.95 5.44 7.21
N ALA A 14 -1.47 4.83 8.29
CA ALA A 14 -2.30 3.98 9.15
C ALA A 14 -3.56 4.67 9.70
N ALA A 15 -3.65 6.00 9.61
CA ALA A 15 -4.84 6.76 10.03
C ALA A 15 -6.11 6.33 9.31
N ILE A 16 -6.03 5.81 8.07
CA ILE A 16 -7.19 5.34 7.32
C ILE A 16 -7.94 4.19 8.01
N TRP A 17 -7.24 3.42 8.84
CA TRP A 17 -7.82 2.27 9.53
C TRP A 17 -8.62 2.60 10.77
N GLN A 18 -8.51 3.85 11.29
CA GLN A 18 -9.15 4.25 12.53
C GLN A 18 -10.67 3.97 12.56
N PRO A 19 -11.46 4.33 11.53
CA PRO A 19 -12.90 4.06 11.55
C PRO A 19 -13.23 2.57 11.57
N LEU A 20 -12.44 1.76 10.85
CA LEU A 20 -12.62 0.31 10.83
C LEU A 20 -12.34 -0.31 12.20
N ILE A 21 -11.23 0.10 12.83
CA ILE A 21 -10.84 -0.39 14.16
C ILE A 21 -11.89 -0.03 15.20
N GLU A 22 -12.44 1.20 15.15
CA GLU A 22 -13.51 1.64 16.04
C GLU A 22 -14.79 0.80 15.92
N VAL A 23 -15.17 0.46 14.69
CA VAL A 23 -16.36 -0.38 14.44
C VAL A 23 -16.13 -1.82 14.86
N LEU A 24 -14.96 -2.37 14.59
CA LEU A 24 -14.63 -3.75 14.95
C LEU A 24 -14.49 -3.96 16.47
N GLY A 25 -14.20 -2.89 17.23
CA GLY A 25 -14.05 -2.97 18.68
C GLY A 25 -12.96 -3.94 19.14
N THR A 26 -11.90 -4.12 18.35
CA THR A 26 -10.99 -5.25 18.48
C THR A 26 -9.75 -4.92 19.29
N ALA A 27 -9.59 -5.65 20.38
CA ALA A 27 -8.25 -5.91 20.93
C ALA A 27 -7.52 -6.89 20.01
N GLY A 28 -6.32 -6.55 19.53
CA GLY A 28 -5.49 -7.45 18.71
C GLY A 28 -5.43 -7.12 17.22
N VAL A 29 -5.83 -5.90 16.82
CA VAL A 29 -5.55 -5.37 15.47
C VAL A 29 -4.24 -4.61 15.50
N GLU A 30 -3.37 -4.92 14.57
CA GLU A 30 -2.11 -4.24 14.30
C GLU A 30 -2.21 -3.51 12.95
N THR A 31 -1.66 -2.32 12.86
CA THR A 31 -1.56 -1.57 11.60
C THR A 31 -0.09 -1.42 11.23
N LEU A 32 0.26 -1.79 10.01
CA LEU A 32 1.59 -1.59 9.44
C LEU A 32 1.56 -0.47 8.41
N SER A 33 2.50 0.46 8.56
CA SER A 33 2.72 1.54 7.59
C SER A 33 3.93 1.18 6.72
N PRO A 34 3.76 1.04 5.40
CA PRO A 34 4.88 0.79 4.50
C PRO A 34 5.93 1.91 4.58
N PRO A 35 7.24 1.60 4.46
CA PRO A 35 8.30 2.60 4.45
C PRO A 35 8.04 3.75 3.47
N GLY A 36 8.16 4.99 3.95
CA GLY A 36 7.83 6.19 3.17
C GLY A 36 6.35 6.60 3.20
N PHE A 37 5.46 5.75 3.72
CA PHE A 37 4.03 6.02 3.82
C PHE A 37 3.59 6.02 5.30
N GLY A 38 4.06 7.02 6.05
CA GLY A 38 3.80 7.13 7.49
C GLY A 38 4.82 6.41 8.37
N ALA A 39 5.80 5.73 7.78
CA ALA A 39 6.95 5.12 8.47
C ALA A 39 8.27 5.59 7.82
N PRO A 40 9.39 5.61 8.58
CA PRO A 40 10.70 5.94 8.03
C PRO A 40 11.12 4.99 6.91
N VAL A 41 11.87 5.51 5.93
CA VAL A 41 12.47 4.71 4.87
C VAL A 41 13.81 4.15 5.38
N PRO A 42 14.00 2.82 5.44
CA PRO A 42 15.28 2.23 5.84
C PRO A 42 16.40 2.55 4.85
N ASP A 43 17.65 2.59 5.34
CA ASP A 43 18.81 2.76 4.48
C ASP A 43 18.90 1.63 3.44
N GLY A 44 19.09 2.02 2.19
CA GLY A 44 19.18 1.09 1.07
C GLY A 44 17.84 0.51 0.58
N PHE A 45 16.71 0.91 1.15
CA PHE A 45 15.39 0.48 0.69
C PHE A 45 15.05 1.11 -0.67
N GLY A 46 14.85 0.26 -1.68
CA GLY A 46 14.63 0.69 -3.06
C GLY A 46 13.21 1.18 -3.35
N ALA A 47 12.27 0.92 -2.45
CA ALA A 47 10.84 1.23 -2.57
C ALA A 47 10.18 0.65 -3.85
N THR A 48 10.71 -0.45 -4.36
CA THR A 48 10.08 -1.21 -5.44
C THR A 48 8.95 -2.11 -4.91
N ALA A 49 8.08 -2.59 -5.78
CA ALA A 49 7.04 -3.53 -5.40
C ALA A 49 7.60 -4.79 -4.70
N ASP A 50 8.78 -5.26 -5.13
CA ASP A 50 9.47 -6.41 -4.52
C ASP A 50 10.04 -6.05 -3.14
N ASP A 51 10.60 -4.84 -2.95
CA ASP A 51 11.10 -4.39 -1.65
C ASP A 51 9.97 -4.28 -0.62
N TYR A 52 8.81 -3.77 -1.01
CA TYR A 52 7.64 -3.71 -0.12
C TYR A 52 7.09 -5.09 0.26
N ALA A 53 7.09 -6.03 -0.67
CA ALA A 53 6.69 -7.40 -0.38
C ALA A 53 7.67 -8.07 0.60
N ALA A 54 8.98 -7.90 0.38
CA ALA A 54 10.01 -8.40 1.27
C ALA A 54 9.94 -7.74 2.66
N TRP A 55 9.69 -6.42 2.72
CA TRP A 55 9.46 -5.70 3.97
C TRP A 55 8.27 -6.29 4.73
N LEU A 56 7.11 -6.43 4.09
CA LEU A 56 5.91 -6.96 4.75
C LEU A 56 6.12 -8.39 5.25
N ALA A 57 6.75 -9.25 4.44
CA ALA A 57 7.12 -10.58 4.88
C ALA A 57 8.03 -10.56 6.11
N GLY A 58 9.01 -9.65 6.15
CA GLY A 58 9.90 -9.47 7.30
C GLY A 58 9.18 -9.01 8.57
N GLU A 59 8.22 -8.08 8.46
CA GLU A 59 7.39 -7.63 9.59
C GLU A 59 6.50 -8.77 10.16
N LEU A 60 6.11 -9.70 9.31
CA LEU A 60 5.30 -10.85 9.72
C LEU A 60 6.15 -12.00 10.27
N ASP A 61 7.39 -12.17 9.81
CA ASP A 61 8.29 -13.29 10.19
C ASP A 61 8.98 -13.06 11.53
N THR A 62 8.20 -12.94 12.58
CA THR A 62 8.68 -12.69 13.96
C THR A 62 8.57 -13.90 14.88
N GLY A 63 8.32 -15.09 14.32
CA GLY A 63 8.05 -16.30 15.08
C GLY A 63 6.67 -16.34 15.74
N ARG A 64 5.77 -15.43 15.37
CA ARG A 64 4.37 -15.43 15.80
C ARG A 64 3.54 -16.42 14.99
N GLU A 65 2.36 -16.78 15.51
CA GLU A 65 1.36 -17.54 14.76
C GLU A 65 0.91 -16.79 13.51
N PRO A 66 0.54 -17.50 12.42
CA PRO A 66 0.02 -16.89 11.20
C PRO A 66 -1.15 -15.95 11.47
N VAL A 67 -1.17 -14.80 10.80
CA VAL A 67 -2.14 -13.72 11.00
C VAL A 67 -3.26 -13.70 9.93
N ASP A 68 -4.34 -12.98 10.21
CA ASP A 68 -5.27 -12.53 9.20
C ASP A 68 -4.77 -11.21 8.62
N LEU A 69 -4.43 -11.19 7.35
CA LEU A 69 -3.75 -10.06 6.70
C LEU A 69 -4.72 -9.33 5.76
N VAL A 70 -4.89 -8.02 5.97
CA VAL A 70 -5.78 -7.19 5.16
C VAL A 70 -4.99 -6.06 4.50
N GLY A 71 -5.16 -5.91 3.20
CA GLY A 71 -4.51 -4.87 2.42
C GLY A 71 -5.50 -3.97 1.70
N HIS A 72 -5.30 -2.65 1.83
CA HIS A 72 -6.01 -1.62 1.07
C HIS A 72 -5.08 -0.97 0.04
N ASP A 73 -5.60 -0.68 -1.16
CA ASP A 73 -4.83 -0.06 -2.24
C ASP A 73 -3.51 -0.81 -2.51
N TRP A 74 -2.33 -0.16 -2.47
CA TRP A 74 -1.03 -0.81 -2.61
C TRP A 74 -0.74 -1.85 -1.53
N GLY A 75 -1.29 -1.67 -0.33
CA GLY A 75 -1.25 -2.72 0.70
C GLY A 75 -1.82 -4.03 0.20
N GLY A 76 -2.87 -3.99 -0.66
CA GLY A 76 -3.41 -5.16 -1.33
C GLY A 76 -2.40 -5.85 -2.25
N GLY A 77 -1.62 -5.09 -3.01
CA GLY A 77 -0.54 -5.64 -3.85
C GLY A 77 0.56 -6.33 -3.04
N HIS A 78 0.94 -5.75 -1.91
CA HIS A 78 1.94 -6.33 -0.99
C HIS A 78 1.40 -7.62 -0.35
N VAL A 79 0.14 -7.61 0.10
CA VAL A 79 -0.55 -8.79 0.65
C VAL A 79 -0.64 -9.92 -0.37
N ALA A 80 -1.03 -9.62 -1.61
CA ALA A 80 -1.08 -10.62 -2.68
C ALA A 80 0.28 -11.31 -2.91
N ARG A 81 1.36 -10.54 -2.87
CA ARG A 81 2.71 -11.09 -3.01
C ARG A 81 3.08 -11.99 -1.82
N VAL A 82 2.83 -11.56 -0.58
CA VAL A 82 3.07 -12.40 0.61
C VAL A 82 2.23 -13.68 0.56
N ALA A 83 0.99 -13.60 0.10
CA ALA A 83 0.12 -14.78 -0.05
C ALA A 83 0.69 -15.82 -1.02
N ILE A 84 1.45 -15.40 -2.02
CA ILE A 84 2.14 -16.29 -2.97
C ILE A 84 3.46 -16.83 -2.38
N GLU A 85 4.30 -15.93 -1.88
CA GLU A 85 5.70 -16.24 -1.56
C GLU A 85 5.89 -16.79 -0.14
N ARG A 86 5.07 -16.34 0.81
CA ARG A 86 5.14 -16.69 2.23
C ARG A 86 3.76 -17.03 2.83
N PRO A 87 3.05 -18.01 2.23
CA PRO A 87 1.74 -18.43 2.72
C PRO A 87 1.78 -19.00 4.16
N ASP A 88 2.97 -19.39 4.63
CA ASP A 88 3.22 -19.85 6.00
C ASP A 88 3.01 -18.74 7.06
N LEU A 89 3.11 -17.46 6.69
CA LEU A 89 2.96 -16.32 7.60
C LEU A 89 1.50 -15.87 7.78
N ILE A 90 0.59 -16.36 6.94
CA ILE A 90 -0.79 -15.89 6.91
C ILE A 90 -1.78 -17.03 7.09
N ARG A 91 -2.83 -16.79 7.89
CA ARG A 91 -3.96 -17.70 8.08
C ARG A 91 -5.06 -17.45 7.06
N SER A 92 -5.38 -16.20 6.84
CA SER A 92 -6.31 -15.73 5.83
C SER A 92 -5.90 -14.35 5.34
N TRP A 93 -6.41 -13.93 4.20
CA TRP A 93 -6.13 -12.60 3.68
C TRP A 93 -7.33 -12.01 2.94
N ALA A 94 -7.39 -10.68 2.91
CA ALA A 94 -8.35 -9.92 2.13
C ALA A 94 -7.68 -8.71 1.51
N ILE A 95 -8.02 -8.40 0.27
CA ILE A 95 -7.56 -7.20 -0.44
C ILE A 95 -8.74 -6.54 -1.14
N ASP A 96 -8.65 -5.24 -1.31
CA ASP A 96 -9.46 -4.48 -2.23
C ASP A 96 -8.58 -3.89 -3.36
N VAL A 97 -9.19 -3.17 -4.28
CA VAL A 97 -8.49 -2.50 -5.41
C VAL A 97 -7.59 -3.45 -6.22
N GLY A 98 -7.94 -4.75 -6.26
CA GLY A 98 -7.16 -5.77 -6.96
C GLY A 98 -7.18 -5.70 -8.49
N GLY A 99 -7.83 -4.70 -9.10
CA GLY A 99 -7.96 -4.58 -10.55
C GLY A 99 -6.63 -4.52 -11.29
N CYS A 100 -5.59 -3.96 -10.69
CA CYS A 100 -4.26 -3.87 -11.29
C CYS A 100 -3.58 -5.23 -11.56
N LEU A 101 -4.09 -6.31 -10.97
CA LEU A 101 -3.65 -7.69 -11.20
C LEU A 101 -4.23 -8.30 -12.50
N ALA A 102 -5.20 -7.66 -13.11
CA ALA A 102 -5.77 -8.14 -14.37
C ALA A 102 -4.83 -7.84 -15.56
N PRO A 103 -4.73 -8.75 -16.54
CA PRO A 103 -3.82 -8.58 -17.67
C PRO A 103 -4.18 -7.42 -18.60
N ASP A 104 -5.44 -7.03 -18.63
CA ASP A 104 -5.98 -5.93 -19.42
C ASP A 104 -6.18 -4.63 -18.64
N TYR A 105 -5.67 -4.57 -17.39
CA TYR A 105 -5.79 -3.37 -16.58
C TYR A 105 -5.01 -2.19 -17.17
N VAL A 106 -5.71 -1.09 -17.32
CA VAL A 106 -5.14 0.20 -17.72
C VAL A 106 -5.00 1.07 -16.47
N TRP A 107 -3.78 1.48 -16.17
CA TRP A 107 -3.52 2.38 -15.06
C TRP A 107 -4.28 3.70 -15.21
N HIS A 108 -4.82 4.21 -14.12
CA HIS A 108 -5.46 5.52 -14.08
C HIS A 108 -4.47 6.65 -14.45
N ASP A 109 -4.96 7.79 -14.89
CA ASP A 109 -4.14 8.87 -15.46
C ASP A 109 -2.98 9.30 -14.55
N LEU A 110 -3.24 9.48 -13.26
CA LEU A 110 -2.22 9.89 -12.30
C LEU A 110 -1.10 8.82 -12.14
N ALA A 111 -1.47 7.54 -12.15
CA ALA A 111 -0.48 6.46 -12.13
C ALA A 111 0.40 6.47 -13.37
N GLN A 112 -0.18 6.71 -14.55
CA GLN A 112 0.59 6.83 -15.80
C GLN A 112 1.55 8.03 -15.75
N VAL A 113 1.15 9.14 -15.14
CA VAL A 113 2.03 10.29 -14.89
C VAL A 113 3.19 9.90 -14.00
N TRP A 114 2.94 9.22 -12.87
CA TRP A 114 4.00 8.78 -11.94
C TRP A 114 4.96 7.77 -12.57
N GLN A 115 4.48 6.91 -13.45
CA GLN A 115 5.31 5.96 -14.20
C GLN A 115 6.20 6.66 -15.24
N THR A 116 5.82 7.85 -15.70
CA THR A 116 6.53 8.59 -16.75
C THR A 116 7.66 9.42 -16.16
N PRO A 117 8.95 9.16 -16.52
CA PRO A 117 10.08 9.99 -16.08
C PRO A 117 9.90 11.48 -16.44
N GLY A 118 10.26 12.36 -15.53
CA GLY A 118 10.09 13.81 -15.66
C GLY A 118 8.68 14.29 -15.31
N ALA A 119 7.64 13.67 -15.85
CA ALA A 119 6.25 14.01 -15.51
C ALA A 119 5.94 13.61 -14.07
N GLY A 120 6.37 12.43 -13.63
CA GLY A 120 6.21 11.95 -12.27
C GLY A 120 6.87 12.87 -11.25
N GLU A 121 8.11 13.26 -11.48
CA GLU A 121 8.83 14.19 -10.60
C GLU A 121 8.13 15.57 -10.52
N SER A 122 7.62 16.05 -11.65
CA SER A 122 6.87 17.31 -11.69
C SER A 122 5.55 17.20 -10.92
N ALA A 123 4.83 16.08 -11.02
CA ALA A 123 3.60 15.84 -10.27
C ALA A 123 3.85 15.76 -8.76
N ILE A 124 4.92 15.07 -8.33
CA ILE A 124 5.31 15.01 -6.92
C ILE A 124 5.68 16.40 -6.40
N ALA A 125 6.48 17.18 -7.15
CA ALA A 125 6.82 18.54 -6.77
C ALA A 125 5.57 19.42 -6.62
N GLY A 126 4.59 19.29 -7.52
CA GLY A 126 3.30 19.99 -7.45
C GLY A 126 2.50 19.57 -6.21
N MET A 127 2.42 18.28 -5.91
CA MET A 127 1.76 17.76 -4.70
C MET A 127 2.39 18.34 -3.43
N LEU A 128 3.71 18.35 -3.33
CA LEU A 128 4.42 18.85 -2.16
C LEU A 128 4.34 20.38 -2.03
N ALA A 129 4.25 21.11 -3.12
CA ALA A 129 4.07 22.57 -3.12
C ALA A 129 2.64 22.98 -2.72
N THR A 130 1.66 22.08 -2.85
CA THR A 130 0.26 22.34 -2.44
C THR A 130 0.18 22.43 -0.91
N PRO A 131 -0.44 23.50 -0.33
CA PRO A 131 -0.61 23.61 1.10
C PRO A 131 -1.32 22.40 1.72
N VAL A 132 -0.92 22.01 2.94
CA VAL A 132 -1.48 20.83 3.63
C VAL A 132 -3.01 20.91 3.73
N ALA A 133 -3.55 22.10 4.03
CA ALA A 133 -5.01 22.29 4.15
C ALA A 133 -5.73 22.06 2.82
N GLU A 134 -5.11 22.45 1.71
CA GLU A 134 -5.68 22.22 0.38
C GLU A 134 -5.60 20.75 -0.03
N ARG A 135 -4.49 20.06 0.26
CA ARG A 135 -4.39 18.61 0.08
C ARG A 135 -5.42 17.86 0.92
N ALA A 136 -5.60 18.26 2.18
CA ALA A 136 -6.63 17.65 3.05
C ALA A 136 -8.03 17.82 2.45
N ALA A 137 -8.39 19.01 1.96
CA ALA A 137 -9.67 19.23 1.30
C ALA A 137 -9.87 18.35 0.05
N GLN A 138 -8.80 18.05 -0.70
CA GLN A 138 -8.85 17.11 -1.83
C GLN A 138 -9.16 15.68 -1.36
N TYR A 139 -8.55 15.21 -0.26
CA TYR A 139 -8.82 13.90 0.31
C TYR A 139 -10.23 13.81 0.92
N GLU A 140 -10.73 14.89 1.55
CA GLU A 140 -12.12 14.97 2.01
C GLU A 140 -13.12 14.83 0.85
N ALA A 141 -12.82 15.47 -0.29
CA ALA A 141 -13.64 15.34 -1.49
C ALA A 141 -13.67 13.92 -2.06
N LEU A 142 -12.66 13.10 -1.76
CA LEU A 142 -12.59 11.68 -2.09
C LEU A 142 -13.25 10.77 -1.04
N GLY A 143 -13.79 11.35 0.05
CA GLY A 143 -14.54 10.61 1.06
C GLY A 143 -13.82 10.34 2.38
N MET A 144 -12.58 10.82 2.56
CA MET A 144 -11.91 10.73 3.86
C MET A 144 -12.58 11.66 4.88
N THR A 145 -12.63 11.24 6.14
CA THR A 145 -13.05 12.16 7.22
C THR A 145 -12.03 13.28 7.41
N PRO A 146 -12.41 14.46 7.91
CA PRO A 146 -11.49 15.61 8.03
C PRO A 146 -10.21 15.32 8.81
N ASP A 147 -10.29 14.54 9.90
CA ASP A 147 -9.13 14.21 10.71
C ASP A 147 -8.16 13.26 9.97
N ILE A 148 -8.69 12.27 9.26
CA ILE A 148 -7.89 11.34 8.44
C ILE A 148 -7.27 12.10 7.27
N ALA A 149 -8.04 12.88 6.53
CA ALA A 149 -7.57 13.69 5.41
C ALA A 149 -6.41 14.61 5.81
N LYS A 150 -6.53 15.26 6.98
CA LYS A 150 -5.49 16.11 7.55
C LYS A 150 -4.24 15.31 7.91
N ALA A 151 -4.40 14.14 8.55
CA ALA A 151 -3.27 13.28 8.92
C ALA A 151 -2.52 12.79 7.69
N VAL A 152 -3.22 12.29 6.68
CA VAL A 152 -2.65 11.86 5.40
C VAL A 152 -1.96 13.01 4.67
N ALA A 153 -2.62 14.17 4.56
CA ALA A 153 -2.04 15.34 3.91
C ALA A 153 -0.76 15.84 4.60
N ALA A 154 -0.71 15.78 5.92
CA ALA A 154 0.45 16.22 6.71
C ALA A 154 1.65 15.27 6.59
N ALA A 155 1.42 13.99 6.27
CA ALA A 155 2.47 12.99 6.15
C ALA A 155 3.24 13.05 4.82
N ALA A 156 2.71 13.75 3.81
CA ALA A 156 3.35 13.83 2.50
C ALA A 156 4.63 14.67 2.55
N ASP A 157 5.75 14.03 2.22
CA ASP A 157 7.09 14.59 2.16
C ASP A 157 7.88 14.10 0.94
N GLU A 158 9.13 14.54 0.83
CA GLU A 158 10.01 14.12 -0.28
C GLU A 158 10.29 12.62 -0.28
N ALA A 159 10.36 11.98 0.89
CA ALA A 159 10.59 10.54 0.98
C ALA A 159 9.38 9.78 0.42
N MET A 160 8.18 10.16 0.80
CA MET A 160 6.95 9.62 0.23
C MET A 160 6.91 9.80 -1.30
N GLY A 161 7.26 10.99 -1.80
CA GLY A 161 7.29 11.26 -3.24
C GLY A 161 8.23 10.33 -4.00
N ARG A 162 9.43 10.10 -3.48
CA ARG A 162 10.39 9.14 -4.07
C ARG A 162 9.85 7.71 -4.05
N CYS A 163 9.24 7.31 -2.94
CA CYS A 163 8.63 5.99 -2.80
C CYS A 163 7.47 5.75 -3.78
N ILE A 164 6.60 6.74 -3.98
CA ILE A 164 5.53 6.70 -4.99
C ILE A 164 6.12 6.38 -6.37
N LEU A 165 7.12 7.15 -6.81
CA LEU A 165 7.69 6.98 -8.15
C LEU A 165 8.36 5.62 -8.32
N ALA A 166 9.14 5.16 -7.34
CA ALA A 166 9.80 3.86 -7.39
C ALA A 166 8.80 2.71 -7.44
N LEU A 167 7.78 2.75 -6.59
CA LEU A 167 6.73 1.75 -6.52
C LEU A 167 5.96 1.64 -7.84
N TYR A 168 5.41 2.74 -8.35
CA TYR A 168 4.62 2.73 -9.59
C TYR A 168 5.43 2.35 -10.82
N ARG A 169 6.70 2.73 -10.90
CA ARG A 169 7.58 2.37 -12.02
C ARG A 169 7.96 0.89 -12.01
N SER A 170 8.26 0.33 -10.83
CA SER A 170 8.59 -1.09 -10.70
C SER A 170 7.40 -2.01 -10.95
N ALA A 171 6.18 -1.51 -10.70
CA ALA A 171 4.94 -2.26 -10.83
C ALA A 171 4.20 -1.99 -12.16
N ALA A 172 4.78 -1.25 -13.08
CA ALA A 172 4.16 -1.01 -14.39
C ALA A 172 3.89 -2.33 -15.12
N GLN A 173 2.81 -2.37 -15.92
CA GLN A 173 2.51 -3.57 -16.69
C GLN A 173 3.69 -3.97 -17.60
N PRO A 174 4.00 -5.28 -17.73
CA PRO A 174 3.19 -6.44 -17.32
C PRO A 174 3.53 -7.00 -15.91
N ALA A 175 4.22 -6.26 -15.03
CA ALA A 175 4.65 -6.81 -13.73
C ALA A 175 3.45 -7.21 -12.86
N MET A 176 2.44 -6.35 -12.77
CA MET A 176 1.23 -6.63 -11.98
C MET A 176 0.36 -7.73 -12.58
N ALA A 177 0.24 -7.81 -13.90
CA ALA A 177 -0.45 -8.91 -14.57
C ALA A 177 0.17 -10.27 -14.25
N ARG A 178 1.51 -10.35 -14.27
CA ARG A 178 2.24 -11.58 -13.89
C ARG A 178 1.99 -11.97 -12.43
N LEU A 179 1.92 -10.99 -11.53
CA LEU A 179 1.56 -11.24 -10.14
C LEU A 179 0.14 -11.82 -10.03
N GLY A 180 -0.80 -11.29 -10.81
CA GLY A 180 -2.17 -11.82 -10.87
C GLY A 180 -2.23 -13.26 -11.37
N GLU A 181 -1.48 -13.62 -12.40
CA GLU A 181 -1.35 -15.00 -12.88
C GLU A 181 -0.79 -15.94 -11.81
N GLN A 182 0.24 -15.50 -11.10
CA GLN A 182 0.85 -16.27 -10.00
C GLN A 182 -0.14 -16.48 -8.85
N LEU A 183 -0.89 -15.43 -8.49
CA LEU A 183 -1.91 -15.51 -7.45
C LEU A 183 -3.03 -16.50 -7.83
N GLY A 184 -3.49 -16.46 -9.07
CA GLY A 184 -4.47 -17.41 -9.59
C GLY A 184 -4.00 -18.85 -9.51
N THR A 185 -2.74 -19.11 -9.85
CA THR A 185 -2.12 -20.44 -9.74
C THR A 185 -2.02 -20.90 -8.27
N ALA A 186 -1.49 -20.06 -7.41
CA ALA A 186 -1.35 -20.36 -5.98
C ALA A 186 -2.71 -20.60 -5.28
N ALA A 187 -3.78 -19.95 -5.73
CA ALA A 187 -5.12 -20.18 -5.23
C ALA A 187 -5.74 -21.49 -5.73
N ALA A 188 -5.36 -21.97 -6.92
CA ALA A 188 -5.86 -23.22 -7.47
C ALA A 188 -5.20 -24.46 -6.83
N ASP A 189 -4.02 -24.30 -6.26
CA ASP A 189 -3.24 -25.38 -5.63
C ASP A 189 -3.60 -25.61 -4.14
N ARG A 190 -4.56 -24.87 -3.60
CA ARG A 190 -5.06 -24.97 -2.20
C ARG A 190 -6.50 -25.39 -2.12
#